data_4465ae7b5f63c324eecfeeae7d033d61
#
_entry.id   4465ae7b5f63c324eecfeeae7d033d61
#
_cell.length_a   1.000
_cell.length_b   1.000
_cell.length_c   1.000
_cell.angle_alpha   90.00
_cell.angle_beta   90.00
_cell.angle_gamma   90.00
#
_symmetry.space_group_name_H-M   'P 1'
#
loop_
_entity.id
_entity.type
_entity.pdbx_description
1 polymer ?
#
loop_
_entity_poly.entity_id
_entity_poly.type
_entity_poly.pdbx_seq_one_letter_code
_entity_poly.pdbx_strand_id
1 'polypeptide(L)'
;MLDGQGVIRSPATETGPAALFLVFELIVTVQGFEMVRYMGAEYAPALRIRAMHMALLIATLIYMAYLLPLSLIFTPDPQAVSETAIIDMMGRLAPILAPLLMIAALSAQFSAALADTGGSGVLLAELTRDRIGARQGYVILGAVALILTWVGDVFSIIDYASRAFAFYYALQAAIAAAGAGNWPKRLFFFAMALLGGAITLFGTSVE
;
A
#
# COMPACT_ATOMS: atom_id res chain seq x y z
N MET A 1 12.00 27.97 -8.95
CA MET A 1 12.47 28.96 -9.96
C MET A 1 11.78 28.64 -11.26
N LEU A 2 11.01 29.56 -11.81
CA LEU A 2 10.44 29.42 -13.15
C LEU A 2 11.58 29.63 -14.14
N ASP A 3 11.90 28.61 -14.92
CA ASP A 3 12.77 28.78 -16.07
C ASP A 3 12.01 29.61 -17.12
N GLY A 4 12.73 30.42 -17.92
CA GLY A 4 12.15 31.43 -18.81
C GLY A 4 11.14 30.93 -19.86
N GLN A 5 10.71 29.67 -19.79
CA GLN A 5 9.66 29.04 -20.59
C GLN A 5 8.42 28.60 -19.79
N GLY A 6 8.31 28.96 -18.50
CA GLY A 6 7.10 28.69 -17.70
C GLY A 6 6.86 27.22 -17.33
N VAL A 7 7.81 26.34 -17.58
CA VAL A 7 7.72 24.92 -17.21
C VAL A 7 8.49 24.67 -15.93
N ILE A 8 7.79 24.31 -14.87
CA ILE A 8 8.40 23.85 -13.63
C ILE A 8 8.92 22.42 -13.90
N ARG A 9 10.22 22.26 -14.01
CA ARG A 9 10.88 20.96 -14.09
C ARG A 9 11.51 20.65 -12.75
N SER A 10 10.94 19.70 -12.02
CA SER A 10 11.66 18.99 -10.96
C SER A 10 12.45 17.87 -11.64
N PRO A 11 13.80 17.90 -11.66
CA PRO A 11 14.57 16.80 -12.19
C PRO A 11 14.30 15.54 -11.36
N ALA A 12 14.20 14.39 -12.03
CA ALA A 12 14.09 13.12 -11.31
C ALA A 12 15.37 12.93 -10.47
N THR A 13 15.19 12.65 -9.19
CA THR A 13 16.29 12.45 -8.25
C THR A 13 17.03 11.14 -8.55
N GLU A 14 16.25 10.12 -8.91
CA GLU A 14 16.74 8.80 -9.28
C GLU A 14 16.28 8.42 -10.67
N THR A 15 17.16 7.80 -11.44
CA THR A 15 16.90 7.33 -12.81
C THR A 15 17.46 5.92 -13.01
N GLY A 16 16.93 5.20 -14.02
CA GLY A 16 17.37 3.84 -14.33
C GLY A 16 16.81 2.77 -13.39
N PRO A 17 17.56 1.67 -13.14
CA PRO A 17 17.07 0.55 -12.33
C PRO A 17 16.74 0.93 -10.89
N ALA A 18 17.47 1.86 -10.29
CA ALA A 18 17.20 2.33 -8.92
C ALA A 18 15.80 2.94 -8.81
N ALA A 19 15.40 3.79 -9.75
CA ALA A 19 14.04 4.33 -9.79
C ALA A 19 12.97 3.23 -9.91
N LEU A 20 13.25 2.14 -10.64
CA LEU A 20 12.32 1.02 -10.74
C LEU A 20 12.15 0.30 -9.39
N PHE A 21 13.23 0.12 -8.64
CA PHE A 21 13.15 -0.52 -7.31
C PHE A 21 12.38 0.33 -6.32
N LEU A 22 12.52 1.66 -6.35
CA LEU A 22 11.68 2.57 -5.57
C LEU A 22 10.20 2.49 -5.94
N VAL A 23 9.87 2.35 -7.24
CA VAL A 23 8.48 2.15 -7.67
C VAL A 23 7.91 0.84 -7.13
N PHE A 24 8.72 -0.20 -6.95
CA PHE A 24 8.28 -1.46 -6.35
C PHE A 24 7.79 -1.30 -4.91
N GLU A 25 8.39 -0.42 -4.13
CA GLU A 25 7.93 -0.10 -2.76
C GLU A 25 6.53 0.53 -2.73
N LEU A 26 6.17 1.28 -3.80
CA LEU A 26 4.87 1.94 -3.86
C LEU A 26 3.68 0.97 -3.96
N ILE A 27 3.92 -0.35 -4.10
CA ILE A 27 2.84 -1.34 -4.13
C ILE A 27 2.01 -1.31 -2.84
N VAL A 28 2.62 -0.95 -1.71
CA VAL A 28 1.93 -0.83 -0.43
C VAL A 28 0.85 0.25 -0.45
N THR A 29 0.97 1.27 -1.30
CA THR A 29 0.00 2.36 -1.39
C THR A 29 -1.32 1.94 -2.05
N VAL A 30 -1.31 0.84 -2.80
CA VAL A 30 -2.49 0.33 -3.53
C VAL A 30 -2.97 -1.01 -2.99
N GLN A 31 -2.46 -1.45 -1.84
CA GLN A 31 -2.92 -2.65 -1.15
C GLN A 31 -4.32 -2.48 -0.55
N GLY A 32 -4.90 -3.56 -0.04
CA GLY A 32 -6.18 -3.54 0.67
C GLY A 32 -7.33 -4.19 -0.11
N PHE A 33 -7.11 -4.56 -1.38
CA PHE A 33 -8.15 -5.22 -2.18
C PHE A 33 -8.42 -6.68 -1.74
N GLU A 34 -7.54 -7.30 -0.98
CA GLU A 34 -7.74 -8.60 -0.33
C GLU A 34 -8.91 -8.60 0.67
N MET A 35 -9.23 -7.44 1.25
CA MET A 35 -10.35 -7.28 2.19
C MET A 35 -11.69 -7.70 1.58
N VAL A 36 -11.85 -7.56 0.28
CA VAL A 36 -13.04 -7.98 -0.47
C VAL A 36 -13.29 -9.50 -0.34
N ARG A 37 -12.27 -10.29 -0.06
CA ARG A 37 -12.40 -11.73 0.17
C ARG A 37 -13.19 -12.01 1.45
N TYR A 38 -12.93 -11.28 2.51
CA TYR A 38 -13.56 -11.49 3.83
C TYR A 38 -15.05 -11.14 3.83
N MET A 39 -15.52 -10.40 2.85
CA MET A 39 -16.93 -10.08 2.63
C MET A 39 -17.67 -11.15 1.82
N GLY A 40 -17.04 -12.31 1.60
CA GLY A 40 -17.58 -13.37 0.73
C GLY A 40 -18.89 -14.01 1.18
N ALA A 41 -19.14 -14.01 2.49
CA ALA A 41 -20.38 -14.55 3.06
C ALA A 41 -21.58 -13.60 2.86
N GLU A 42 -21.33 -12.28 2.75
CA GLU A 42 -22.38 -11.26 2.73
C GLU A 42 -22.72 -10.76 1.33
N TYR A 43 -21.75 -10.77 0.41
CA TYR A 43 -21.90 -10.14 -0.90
C TYR A 43 -21.49 -11.07 -2.06
N ALA A 44 -22.28 -11.02 -3.14
CA ALA A 44 -22.00 -11.77 -4.36
C ALA A 44 -20.65 -11.38 -4.99
N PRO A 45 -19.90 -12.33 -5.59
CA PRO A 45 -18.58 -12.07 -6.18
C PRO A 45 -18.55 -10.92 -7.19
N ALA A 46 -19.56 -10.81 -8.04
CA ALA A 46 -19.63 -9.74 -9.05
C ALA A 46 -19.73 -8.34 -8.42
N LEU A 47 -20.49 -8.20 -7.32
CA LEU A 47 -20.62 -6.94 -6.60
C LEU A 47 -19.30 -6.56 -5.93
N ARG A 48 -18.64 -7.53 -5.30
CA ARG A 48 -17.33 -7.33 -4.65
C ARG A 48 -16.28 -6.87 -5.64
N ILE A 49 -16.18 -7.53 -6.81
CA ILE A 49 -15.24 -7.15 -7.87
C ILE A 49 -15.52 -5.73 -8.37
N ARG A 50 -16.79 -5.38 -8.61
CA ARG A 50 -17.16 -4.03 -9.06
C ARG A 50 -16.85 -2.97 -8.02
N ALA A 51 -17.17 -3.22 -6.77
CA ALA A 51 -16.87 -2.31 -5.66
C ALA A 51 -15.36 -2.05 -5.55
N MET A 52 -14.55 -3.09 -5.66
CA MET A 52 -13.09 -2.98 -5.64
C MET A 52 -12.54 -2.16 -6.81
N HIS A 53 -13.00 -2.42 -8.05
CA HIS A 53 -12.56 -1.61 -9.20
C HIS A 53 -12.92 -0.14 -9.03
N MET A 54 -14.11 0.15 -8.51
CA MET A 54 -14.52 1.54 -8.24
C MET A 54 -13.65 2.17 -7.14
N ALA A 55 -13.38 1.45 -6.07
CA ALA A 55 -12.52 1.93 -4.99
C ALA A 55 -11.09 2.24 -5.47
N LEU A 56 -10.50 1.33 -6.27
CA LEU A 56 -9.17 1.55 -6.86
C LEU A 56 -9.16 2.73 -7.84
N LEU A 57 -10.21 2.89 -8.65
CA LEU A 57 -10.31 4.05 -9.56
C LEU A 57 -10.38 5.36 -8.78
N ILE A 58 -11.23 5.43 -7.74
CA ILE A 58 -11.36 6.62 -6.89
C ILE A 58 -10.03 6.91 -6.17
N ALA A 59 -9.40 5.89 -5.59
CA ALA A 59 -8.10 6.03 -4.94
C ALA A 59 -7.03 6.56 -5.91
N THR A 60 -6.97 6.01 -7.13
CA THR A 60 -6.05 6.47 -8.17
C THR A 60 -6.28 7.94 -8.53
N LEU A 61 -7.55 8.36 -8.70
CA LEU A 61 -7.87 9.75 -8.98
C LEU A 61 -7.46 10.68 -7.83
N ILE A 62 -7.66 10.26 -6.58
CA ILE A 62 -7.24 11.03 -5.40
C ILE A 62 -5.72 11.14 -5.35
N TYR A 63 -4.98 10.04 -5.55
CA TYR A 63 -3.51 10.05 -5.59
C TYR A 63 -2.99 10.98 -6.70
N MET A 64 -3.54 10.90 -7.90
CA MET A 64 -3.13 11.78 -9.00
C MET A 64 -3.43 13.24 -8.71
N ALA A 65 -4.61 13.54 -8.15
CA ALA A 65 -4.99 14.90 -7.77
C ALA A 65 -4.11 15.48 -6.66
N TYR A 66 -3.52 14.63 -5.81
CA TYR A 66 -2.62 15.02 -4.75
C TYR A 66 -1.16 15.10 -5.20
N LEU A 67 -0.65 14.05 -5.84
CA LEU A 67 0.76 13.93 -6.20
C LEU A 67 1.17 14.87 -7.33
N LEU A 68 0.28 15.12 -8.32
CA LEU A 68 0.60 16.01 -9.42
C LEU A 68 0.89 17.46 -8.95
N PRO A 69 -0.02 18.13 -8.20
CA PRO A 69 0.29 19.46 -7.68
C PRO A 69 1.50 19.47 -6.74
N LEU A 70 1.64 18.43 -5.90
CA LEU A 70 2.75 18.33 -4.97
C LEU A 70 4.09 18.30 -5.72
N SER A 71 4.21 17.48 -6.76
CA SER A 71 5.43 17.38 -7.59
C SER A 71 5.74 18.65 -8.39
N LEU A 72 4.74 19.50 -8.65
CA LEU A 72 4.92 20.77 -9.34
C LEU A 72 5.31 21.92 -8.38
N ILE A 73 4.85 21.86 -7.14
CA ILE A 73 5.05 22.94 -6.15
C ILE A 73 6.35 22.75 -5.36
N PHE A 74 6.68 21.51 -5.02
CA PHE A 74 7.83 21.20 -4.20
C PHE A 74 8.95 20.54 -5.02
N THR A 75 10.18 21.04 -4.84
CA THR A 75 11.38 20.35 -5.33
C THR A 75 11.74 19.25 -4.35
N PRO A 76 11.99 18.02 -4.81
CA PRO A 76 12.45 16.95 -3.95
C PRO A 76 13.77 17.32 -3.28
N ASP A 77 13.83 17.18 -1.96
CA ASP A 77 15.06 17.26 -1.20
C ASP A 77 15.35 15.89 -0.58
N PRO A 78 16.28 15.11 -1.12
CA PRO A 78 16.59 13.77 -0.62
C PRO A 78 17.07 13.77 0.83
N GLN A 79 17.60 14.89 1.32
CA GLN A 79 18.08 15.00 2.71
C GLN A 79 16.96 15.37 3.69
N ALA A 80 15.82 15.82 3.19
CA ALA A 80 14.66 16.21 4.00
C ALA A 80 13.62 15.08 4.14
N VAL A 81 13.98 13.85 3.84
CA VAL A 81 13.08 12.69 4.01
C VAL A 81 12.90 12.43 5.50
N SER A 82 11.70 12.70 5.99
CA SER A 82 11.29 12.42 7.36
C SER A 82 9.86 11.89 7.38
N GLU A 83 9.50 11.15 8.42
CA GLU A 83 8.16 10.59 8.61
C GLU A 83 7.06 11.66 8.59
N THR A 84 7.40 12.90 8.95
CA THR A 84 6.46 14.03 9.03
C THR A 84 6.65 15.06 7.91
N ALA A 85 7.53 14.81 6.94
CA ALA A 85 7.85 15.75 5.86
C ALA A 85 6.63 16.34 5.16
N ILE A 86 5.60 15.50 4.92
CA ILE A 86 4.37 15.94 4.26
C ILE A 86 3.57 16.94 5.10
N ILE A 87 3.59 16.80 6.43
CA ILE A 87 2.93 17.72 7.37
C ILE A 87 3.59 19.08 7.30
N ASP A 88 4.93 19.10 7.30
CA ASP A 88 5.71 20.34 7.21
C ASP A 88 5.50 21.04 5.87
N MET A 89 5.47 20.27 4.77
CA MET A 89 5.18 20.78 3.43
C MET A 89 3.79 21.43 3.36
N MET A 90 2.77 20.78 3.90
CA MET A 90 1.41 21.31 3.94
C MET A 90 1.31 22.55 4.82
N GLY A 91 2.01 22.59 5.96
CA GLY A 91 2.08 23.76 6.83
C GLY A 91 2.68 24.99 6.16
N ARG A 92 3.60 24.82 5.19
CA ARG A 92 4.17 25.92 4.39
C ARG A 92 3.17 26.51 3.39
N LEU A 93 2.19 25.72 2.93
CA LEU A 93 1.13 26.21 2.04
C LEU A 93 0.08 27.01 2.81
N ALA A 94 -0.40 26.47 3.92
CA ALA A 94 -1.29 27.15 4.85
C ALA A 94 -1.22 26.51 6.24
N PRO A 95 -1.12 27.27 7.33
CA PRO A 95 -0.96 26.72 8.68
C PRO A 95 -2.08 25.75 9.12
N ILE A 96 -3.28 25.93 8.59
CA ILE A 96 -4.43 25.07 8.91
C ILE A 96 -4.34 23.68 8.26
N LEU A 97 -3.55 23.50 7.19
CA LEU A 97 -3.46 22.25 6.46
C LEU A 97 -2.72 21.18 7.27
N ALA A 98 -1.71 21.53 8.03
CA ALA A 98 -0.96 20.59 8.86
C ALA A 98 -1.87 19.87 9.89
N PRO A 99 -2.62 20.54 10.77
CA PRO A 99 -3.52 19.87 11.70
C PRO A 99 -4.66 19.14 11.00
N LEU A 100 -5.20 19.64 9.90
CA LEU A 100 -6.22 18.93 9.13
C LEU A 100 -5.69 17.62 8.53
N LEU A 101 -4.46 17.65 8.00
CA LEU A 101 -3.79 16.45 7.49
C LEU A 101 -3.55 15.42 8.59
N MET A 102 -3.12 15.85 9.78
CA MET A 102 -2.94 14.96 10.93
C MET A 102 -4.24 14.27 11.34
N ILE A 103 -5.34 15.02 11.44
CA ILE A 103 -6.66 14.45 11.77
C ILE A 103 -7.11 13.46 10.69
N ALA A 104 -6.95 13.81 9.42
CA ALA A 104 -7.31 12.96 8.30
C ALA A 104 -6.47 11.67 8.29
N ALA A 105 -5.14 11.78 8.49
CA ALA A 105 -4.24 10.63 8.54
C ALA A 105 -4.58 9.69 9.71
N LEU A 106 -4.79 10.21 10.92
CA LEU A 106 -5.18 9.43 12.07
C LEU A 106 -6.51 8.69 11.85
N SER A 107 -7.50 9.39 11.26
CA SER A 107 -8.80 8.80 10.97
C SER A 107 -8.70 7.68 9.92
N ALA A 108 -7.92 7.89 8.86
CA ALA A 108 -7.68 6.91 7.81
C ALA A 108 -6.94 5.67 8.36
N GLN A 109 -5.86 5.87 9.12
CA GLN A 109 -5.09 4.78 9.72
C GLN A 109 -5.90 3.99 10.74
N PHE A 110 -6.72 4.65 11.55
CA PHE A 110 -7.62 3.96 12.46
C PHE A 110 -8.63 3.07 11.73
N SER A 111 -9.22 3.59 10.65
CA SER A 111 -10.15 2.81 9.81
C SER A 111 -9.47 1.61 9.16
N ALA A 112 -8.27 1.78 8.60
CA ALA A 112 -7.48 0.70 8.01
C ALA A 112 -7.11 -0.36 9.05
N ALA A 113 -6.62 0.05 10.22
CA ALA A 113 -6.25 -0.85 11.31
C ALA A 113 -7.44 -1.71 11.80
N LEU A 114 -8.65 -1.13 11.89
CA LEU A 114 -9.85 -1.88 12.23
C LEU A 114 -10.19 -2.94 11.17
N ALA A 115 -10.13 -2.56 9.90
CA ALA A 115 -10.42 -3.46 8.79
C ALA A 115 -9.41 -4.62 8.73
N ASP A 116 -8.12 -4.32 8.79
CA ASP A 116 -7.03 -5.31 8.73
C ASP A 116 -7.05 -6.26 9.93
N THR A 117 -7.27 -5.72 11.13
CA THR A 117 -7.40 -6.55 12.35
C THR A 117 -8.59 -7.49 12.24
N GLY A 118 -9.74 -6.99 11.77
CA GLY A 118 -10.95 -7.80 11.56
C GLY A 118 -10.71 -8.94 10.57
N GLY A 119 -10.15 -8.62 9.40
CA GLY A 119 -9.84 -9.60 8.36
C GLY A 119 -8.80 -10.63 8.80
N SER A 120 -7.73 -10.18 9.42
CA SER A 120 -6.63 -11.05 9.89
C SER A 120 -7.07 -12.01 10.99
N GLY A 121 -7.94 -11.58 11.92
CA GLY A 121 -8.46 -12.45 12.96
C GLY A 121 -9.33 -13.58 12.41
N VAL A 122 -10.17 -13.29 11.42
CA VAL A 122 -10.96 -14.30 10.71
C VAL A 122 -10.05 -15.27 9.94
N LEU A 123 -9.05 -14.74 9.23
CA LEU A 123 -8.09 -15.56 8.48
C LEU A 123 -7.33 -16.51 9.41
N LEU A 124 -6.91 -16.04 10.58
CA LEU A 124 -6.21 -16.88 11.55
C LEU A 124 -7.10 -18.00 12.11
N ALA A 125 -8.39 -17.71 12.34
CA ALA A 125 -9.36 -18.72 12.74
C ALA A 125 -9.55 -19.78 11.65
N GLU A 126 -9.72 -19.37 10.38
CA GLU A 126 -9.80 -20.28 9.24
C GLU A 126 -8.57 -21.18 9.10
N LEU A 127 -7.37 -20.60 9.13
CA LEU A 127 -6.09 -21.31 8.97
C LEU A 127 -5.86 -22.32 10.10
N THR A 128 -6.29 -22.00 11.31
CA THR A 128 -6.14 -22.87 12.47
C THR A 128 -7.30 -23.84 12.65
N ARG A 129 -8.28 -23.83 11.75
CA ARG A 129 -9.53 -24.61 11.87
C ARG A 129 -10.25 -24.36 13.18
N ASP A 130 -10.40 -23.08 13.52
CA ASP A 130 -11.02 -22.58 14.77
C ASP A 130 -10.31 -23.00 16.08
N ARG A 131 -9.09 -23.53 16.01
CA ARG A 131 -8.27 -23.79 17.22
C ARG A 131 -7.89 -22.51 17.91
N ILE A 132 -7.64 -21.44 17.13
CA ILE A 132 -7.47 -20.08 17.60
C ILE A 132 -8.69 -19.30 17.10
N GLY A 133 -9.56 -18.92 18.03
CA GLY A 133 -10.72 -18.12 17.68
C GLY A 133 -10.35 -16.69 17.30
N ALA A 134 -11.22 -15.98 16.58
CA ALA A 134 -10.95 -14.62 16.09
C ALA A 134 -10.49 -13.65 17.20
N ARG A 135 -11.07 -13.75 18.41
CA ARG A 135 -10.65 -12.93 19.57
C ARG A 135 -9.19 -13.16 19.99
N GLN A 136 -8.76 -14.42 20.00
CA GLN A 136 -7.35 -14.76 20.30
C GLN A 136 -6.44 -14.28 19.17
N GLY A 137 -6.92 -14.35 17.91
CA GLY A 137 -6.25 -13.78 16.76
C GLY A 137 -5.99 -12.28 16.93
N TYR A 138 -6.97 -11.51 17.37
CA TYR A 138 -6.79 -10.07 17.63
C TYR A 138 -5.74 -9.78 18.71
N VAL A 139 -5.71 -10.57 19.78
CA VAL A 139 -4.71 -10.41 20.85
C VAL A 139 -3.30 -10.71 20.32
N ILE A 140 -3.14 -11.79 19.54
CA ILE A 140 -1.87 -12.18 18.94
C ILE A 140 -1.38 -11.09 17.99
N LEU A 141 -2.26 -10.62 17.10
CA LEU A 141 -1.93 -9.55 16.13
C LEU A 141 -1.56 -8.24 16.85
N GLY A 142 -2.32 -7.85 17.87
CA GLY A 142 -2.02 -6.67 18.68
C GLY A 142 -0.68 -6.79 19.41
N ALA A 143 -0.36 -7.96 19.95
CA ALA A 143 0.93 -8.19 20.59
C ALA A 143 2.10 -8.13 19.59
N VAL A 144 1.94 -8.74 18.40
CA VAL A 144 2.95 -8.67 17.32
C VAL A 144 3.12 -7.23 16.85
N ALA A 145 2.03 -6.50 16.62
CA ALA A 145 2.08 -5.10 16.20
C ALA A 145 2.80 -4.23 17.24
N LEU A 146 2.50 -4.41 18.53
CA LEU A 146 3.20 -3.69 19.61
C LEU A 146 4.71 -4.00 19.60
N ILE A 147 5.09 -5.27 19.49
CA ILE A 147 6.51 -5.67 19.46
C ILE A 147 7.20 -5.00 18.25
N LEU A 148 6.61 -5.08 17.05
CA LEU A 148 7.16 -4.46 15.85
C LEU A 148 7.32 -2.94 15.99
N THR A 149 6.33 -2.27 16.58
CA THR A 149 6.38 -0.82 16.81
C THR A 149 7.50 -0.42 17.79
N TRP A 150 7.84 -1.27 18.76
CA TRP A 150 8.88 -0.98 19.75
C TRP A 150 10.29 -1.36 19.30
N VAL A 151 10.42 -2.30 18.37
CA VAL A 151 11.71 -2.83 17.93
C VAL A 151 12.13 -2.27 16.57
N GLY A 152 11.17 -1.95 15.70
CA GLY A 152 11.40 -1.47 14.34
C GLY A 152 11.20 0.05 14.22
N ASP A 153 11.88 0.65 13.25
CA ASP A 153 11.55 1.99 12.76
C ASP A 153 10.44 1.92 11.69
N VAL A 154 9.80 3.05 11.41
CA VAL A 154 8.65 3.12 10.50
C VAL A 154 9.01 2.69 9.07
N PHE A 155 10.18 3.10 8.57
CA PHE A 155 10.59 2.77 7.20
C PHE A 155 10.88 1.27 7.05
N SER A 156 11.54 0.64 8.01
CA SER A 156 11.75 -0.81 8.04
C SER A 156 10.44 -1.59 8.10
N ILE A 157 9.46 -1.12 8.89
CA ILE A 157 8.14 -1.76 8.96
C ILE A 157 7.42 -1.67 7.60
N ILE A 158 7.50 -0.52 6.92
CA ILE A 158 6.93 -0.33 5.58
C ILE A 158 7.60 -1.26 4.57
N ASP A 159 8.93 -1.37 4.59
CA ASP A 159 9.68 -2.28 3.71
C ASP A 159 9.23 -3.73 3.89
N TYR A 160 9.21 -4.24 5.13
CA TYR A 160 8.74 -5.60 5.41
C TYR A 160 7.29 -5.82 5.01
N ALA A 161 6.42 -4.84 5.28
CA ALA A 161 5.02 -4.92 4.88
C ALA A 161 4.88 -4.97 3.35
N SER A 162 5.57 -4.10 2.60
CA SER A 162 5.55 -4.08 1.14
C SER A 162 5.98 -5.41 0.54
N ARG A 163 7.06 -6.00 1.04
CA ARG A 163 7.54 -7.32 0.59
C ARG A 163 6.57 -8.43 0.94
N ALA A 164 5.98 -8.42 2.14
CA ALA A 164 5.01 -9.42 2.56
C ALA A 164 3.75 -9.37 1.68
N PHE A 165 3.24 -8.17 1.38
CA PHE A 165 2.11 -8.00 0.47
C PHE A 165 2.45 -8.39 -0.97
N ALA A 166 3.61 -8.02 -1.48
CA ALA A 166 4.06 -8.41 -2.81
C ALA A 166 4.14 -9.95 -2.93
N PHE A 167 4.68 -10.62 -1.90
CA PHE A 167 4.71 -12.08 -1.83
C PHE A 167 3.31 -12.69 -1.81
N TYR A 168 2.42 -12.14 -0.98
CA TYR A 168 1.02 -12.59 -0.94
C TYR A 168 0.34 -12.47 -2.31
N TYR A 169 0.50 -11.34 -3.01
CA TYR A 169 -0.06 -11.13 -4.34
C TYR A 169 0.56 -12.03 -5.40
N ALA A 170 1.87 -12.31 -5.30
CA ALA A 170 2.53 -13.27 -6.15
C ALA A 170 1.92 -14.67 -6.01
N LEU A 171 1.68 -15.14 -4.78
CA LEU A 171 1.01 -16.40 -4.52
C LEU A 171 -0.43 -16.44 -5.05
N GLN A 172 -1.21 -15.37 -4.83
CA GLN A 172 -2.58 -15.29 -5.35
C GLN A 172 -2.60 -15.32 -6.89
N ALA A 173 -1.68 -14.60 -7.54
CA ALA A 173 -1.53 -14.61 -8.98
C ALA A 173 -1.10 -15.99 -9.51
N ALA A 174 -0.20 -16.69 -8.80
CA ALA A 174 0.20 -18.04 -9.15
C ALA A 174 -0.97 -19.05 -9.07
N ILE A 175 -1.79 -18.95 -8.01
CA ILE A 175 -3.01 -19.76 -7.87
C ILE A 175 -3.99 -19.45 -9.00
N ALA A 176 -4.19 -18.17 -9.33
CA ALA A 176 -5.04 -17.74 -10.43
C ALA A 176 -4.53 -18.25 -11.79
N ALA A 177 -3.21 -18.26 -12.01
CA ALA A 177 -2.58 -18.82 -13.21
C ALA A 177 -2.83 -20.34 -13.33
N ALA A 178 -2.71 -21.07 -12.22
CA ALA A 178 -2.95 -22.51 -12.19
C ALA A 178 -4.43 -22.86 -12.47
N GLY A 179 -5.37 -22.02 -12.00
CA GLY A 179 -6.82 -22.21 -12.21
C GLY A 179 -7.36 -21.60 -13.51
N ALA A 180 -6.53 -20.90 -14.30
CA ALA A 180 -6.99 -20.20 -15.50
C ALA A 180 -7.40 -21.19 -16.62
N GLY A 181 -8.65 -21.06 -17.11
CA GLY A 181 -9.22 -21.92 -18.14
C GLY A 181 -8.72 -21.62 -19.57
N ASN A 182 -8.00 -20.53 -19.80
CA ASN A 182 -7.46 -20.17 -21.12
C ASN A 182 -6.01 -19.64 -21.02
N TRP A 183 -5.25 -19.84 -22.10
CA TRP A 183 -3.84 -19.50 -22.16
C TRP A 183 -3.53 -18.01 -21.95
N PRO A 184 -4.25 -17.03 -22.54
CA PRO A 184 -3.95 -15.61 -22.32
C PRO A 184 -4.09 -15.19 -20.84
N LYS A 185 -5.13 -15.65 -20.14
CA LYS A 185 -5.31 -15.38 -18.71
C LYS A 185 -4.22 -16.04 -17.87
N ARG A 186 -3.85 -17.28 -18.22
CA ARG A 186 -2.78 -17.99 -17.53
C ARG A 186 -1.45 -17.25 -17.65
N LEU A 187 -1.11 -16.77 -18.85
CA LEU A 187 0.11 -16.01 -19.10
C LEU A 187 0.10 -14.67 -18.34
N PHE A 188 -1.04 -13.97 -18.36
CA PHE A 188 -1.20 -12.71 -17.61
C PHE A 188 -0.98 -12.91 -16.10
N PHE A 189 -1.65 -13.88 -15.48
CA PHE A 189 -1.49 -14.15 -14.05
C PHE A 189 -0.09 -14.66 -13.71
N PHE A 190 0.52 -15.42 -14.59
CA PHE A 190 1.90 -15.87 -14.42
C PHE A 190 2.89 -14.68 -14.44
N ALA A 191 2.69 -13.75 -15.38
CA ALA A 191 3.49 -12.52 -15.42
C ALA A 191 3.31 -11.67 -14.15
N MET A 192 2.08 -11.58 -13.63
CA MET A 192 1.82 -10.89 -12.35
C MET A 192 2.48 -11.61 -11.16
N ALA A 193 2.48 -12.94 -11.15
CA ALA A 193 3.18 -13.71 -10.12
C ALA A 193 4.70 -13.47 -10.15
N LEU A 194 5.28 -13.43 -11.34
CA LEU A 194 6.71 -13.10 -11.51
C LEU A 194 7.02 -11.66 -11.08
N LEU A 195 6.17 -10.70 -11.44
CA LEU A 195 6.33 -9.30 -11.01
C LEU A 195 6.27 -9.19 -9.48
N GLY A 196 5.26 -9.76 -8.83
CA GLY A 196 5.16 -9.78 -7.38
C GLY A 196 6.36 -10.46 -6.70
N GLY A 197 6.85 -11.57 -7.28
CA GLY A 197 8.08 -12.22 -6.83
C GLY A 197 9.32 -11.32 -6.97
N ALA A 198 9.43 -10.60 -8.08
CA ALA A 198 10.52 -9.64 -8.29
C ALA A 198 10.46 -8.49 -7.28
N ILE A 199 9.28 -7.95 -7.00
CA ILE A 199 9.08 -6.90 -5.98
C ILE A 199 9.50 -7.41 -4.60
N THR A 200 9.10 -8.64 -4.24
CA THR A 200 9.47 -9.27 -2.97
C THR A 200 10.98 -9.38 -2.76
N LEU A 201 11.71 -9.67 -3.85
CA LEU A 201 13.15 -9.93 -3.78
C LEU A 201 14.00 -8.67 -3.96
N PHE A 202 13.54 -7.73 -4.75
CA PHE A 202 14.33 -6.58 -5.21
C PHE A 202 13.76 -5.21 -4.81
N GLY A 203 12.60 -5.16 -4.15
CA GLY A 203 12.09 -3.92 -3.57
C GLY A 203 13.09 -3.39 -2.55
N THR A 204 13.35 -2.09 -2.56
CA THR A 204 14.28 -1.42 -1.63
C THR A 204 13.59 -0.22 -1.02
N SER A 205 13.63 -0.07 0.30
CA SER A 205 13.13 1.11 0.99
C SER A 205 13.96 2.35 0.67
N VAL A 206 13.32 3.50 0.75
CA VAL A 206 14.01 4.80 0.76
C VAL A 206 14.57 4.98 2.17
N GLU A 207 15.88 4.79 2.33
CA GLU A 207 16.61 5.16 3.54
C GLU A 207 16.89 6.66 3.58
#